data_d6b2bd2e2a25e5830ac8538a0d00cabb
#
_entry.id   d6b2bd2e2a25e5830ac8538a0d00cabb
#
_cell.length_a   1.000
_cell.length_b   1.000
_cell.length_c   1.000
_cell.angle_alpha   90.00
_cell.angle_beta   90.00
_cell.angle_gamma   90.00
#
_symmetry.space_group_name_H-M   'P 1'
#
loop_
_entity.id
_entity.type
_entity.pdbx_description
1 polymer ?
#
loop_
_entity_poly.entity_id
_entity_poly.type
_entity_poly.pdbx_seq_one_letter_code
_entity_poly.pdbx_strand_id
1 'polypeptide(L)'
;MIYMPMPDPSVFTRRRVLWLAGAGLGSVAFTACGGAGNTEGQAGSSSEAGSSAPQASSASSPGASGDASATPTPVGETFSKGFSGGSQAPEGEYRPADDKGPAQNVPKPQEPEGMNLETPEAFFKFIEYWNEQRNYALQTGDVKGYAHITSGAYTKELQAISYMKSVYEKGGWIIGGIRKIFYEKDSFEHVSGKDYQYSLLGRTAIPPTLTFDNERRTIRTEDFTEQNKYSVEFRIVYTGTDWLMRGVHNTVKFDK
;
A
#
# COMPACT_ATOMS: atom_id res chain seq x y z
N MET A 1 8.14 -44.64 18.61
CA MET A 1 7.02 -43.89 19.19
C MET A 1 7.45 -43.46 20.58
N ILE A 2 7.97 -42.24 20.72
CA ILE A 2 8.37 -41.68 22.02
C ILE A 2 7.40 -40.53 22.28
N TYR A 3 6.58 -40.72 23.29
CA TYR A 3 5.58 -39.77 23.78
C TYR A 3 6.30 -38.76 24.66
N MET A 4 6.38 -37.47 24.26
CA MET A 4 6.82 -36.39 25.14
C MET A 4 5.58 -35.78 25.79
N PRO A 5 5.51 -35.68 27.13
CA PRO A 5 4.41 -35.03 27.82
C PRO A 5 4.53 -33.51 27.69
N MET A 6 3.39 -32.86 27.41
CA MET A 6 3.24 -31.40 27.45
C MET A 6 3.37 -30.88 28.89
N PRO A 7 4.00 -29.71 29.10
CA PRO A 7 4.02 -29.08 30.43
C PRO A 7 2.67 -28.44 30.76
N ASP A 8 2.28 -28.61 32.02
CA ASP A 8 1.06 -28.17 32.68
C ASP A 8 0.98 -26.62 32.79
N PRO A 9 -0.12 -25.96 32.44
CA PRO A 9 -0.24 -24.49 32.46
C PRO A 9 -0.72 -23.89 33.79
N SER A 10 -0.26 -24.37 34.90
CA SER A 10 -0.70 -23.85 36.21
C SER A 10 0.44 -23.42 37.12
N VAL A 11 1.10 -22.28 36.86
CA VAL A 11 1.71 -21.43 37.91
C VAL A 11 2.01 -20.03 37.32
N PHE A 12 1.08 -19.12 37.35
CA PHE A 12 1.43 -17.70 37.33
C PHE A 12 0.69 -16.94 38.44
N THR A 13 1.44 -16.72 39.49
CA THR A 13 1.09 -15.93 40.67
C THR A 13 0.92 -14.46 40.29
N ARG A 14 -0.24 -13.91 40.59
CA ARG A 14 -0.57 -12.49 40.42
C ARG A 14 0.28 -11.65 41.39
N ARG A 15 1.18 -10.82 40.87
CA ARG A 15 1.72 -9.68 41.61
C ARG A 15 1.12 -8.39 41.05
N ARG A 16 0.20 -7.83 41.80
CA ARG A 16 -0.30 -6.46 41.64
C ARG A 16 0.81 -5.50 42.05
N VAL A 17 1.23 -4.62 41.17
CA VAL A 17 1.98 -3.41 41.50
C VAL A 17 1.11 -2.21 41.17
N LEU A 18 0.61 -1.59 42.26
CA LEU A 18 -0.01 -0.26 42.26
C LEU A 18 1.12 0.79 42.04
N TRP A 19 1.00 1.64 41.07
CA TRP A 19 1.72 2.92 41.02
C TRP A 19 0.72 4.07 41.05
N LEU A 20 0.97 4.92 42.02
CA LEU A 20 0.21 6.09 42.44
C LEU A 20 0.29 7.24 41.40
N ALA A 21 -0.76 8.04 41.48
CA ALA A 21 -1.02 9.28 40.79
C ALA A 21 0.09 10.34 40.92
N GLY A 22 0.33 11.05 39.85
CA GLY A 22 1.04 12.33 39.82
C GLY A 22 0.25 13.31 38.96
N ALA A 23 -0.45 14.23 39.63
CA ALA A 23 -1.13 15.35 39.02
C ALA A 23 -0.11 16.43 38.63
N GLY A 24 -0.19 16.94 37.39
CA GLY A 24 0.56 18.07 36.90
C GLY A 24 -0.27 18.90 35.93
N LEU A 25 -0.90 19.95 36.47
CA LEU A 25 -1.55 21.03 35.73
C LEU A 25 -0.49 21.91 35.05
N GLY A 26 -0.59 22.10 33.76
CA GLY A 26 0.20 23.06 33.01
C GLY A 26 -0.61 23.65 31.86
N SER A 27 -1.34 24.74 32.17
CA SER A 27 -2.03 25.57 31.20
C SER A 27 -1.02 26.46 30.46
N VAL A 28 -1.00 26.43 29.13
CA VAL A 28 -0.37 27.49 28.33
C VAL A 28 -1.37 28.01 27.30
N ALA A 29 -1.80 29.23 27.55
CA ALA A 29 -2.59 30.05 26.65
C ALA A 29 -1.69 30.59 25.52
N PHE A 30 -2.09 30.46 24.26
CA PHE A 30 -1.52 31.26 23.16
C PHE A 30 -2.58 32.20 22.61
N THR A 31 -2.25 33.46 22.75
CA THR A 31 -2.90 34.67 22.29
C THR A 31 -2.91 34.75 20.77
N ALA A 32 -4.04 35.15 20.22
CA ALA A 32 -4.24 35.59 18.87
C ALA A 32 -3.56 36.97 18.62
N CYS A 33 -2.95 37.16 17.46
CA CYS A 33 -2.75 38.46 16.87
C CYS A 33 -3.07 38.41 15.39
N GLY A 34 -4.02 39.23 15.01
CA GLY A 34 -4.47 39.47 13.67
C GLY A 34 -3.54 40.47 12.94
N GLY A 35 -3.69 40.52 11.63
CA GLY A 35 -3.04 41.50 10.77
C GLY A 35 -3.64 41.43 9.37
N ALA A 36 -4.58 42.33 9.09
CA ALA A 36 -5.13 42.59 7.78
C ALA A 36 -4.16 43.47 6.96
N GLY A 37 -4.11 43.26 5.64
CA GLY A 37 -3.41 44.11 4.71
C GLY A 37 -3.89 43.84 3.28
N ASN A 38 -4.83 44.68 2.85
CA ASN A 38 -5.22 44.89 1.45
C ASN A 38 -4.10 45.55 0.68
N THR A 39 -3.87 45.21 -0.59
CA THR A 39 -3.66 46.24 -1.64
C THR A 39 -3.99 45.66 -3.03
N GLU A 40 -4.82 46.43 -3.72
CA GLU A 40 -5.22 46.33 -5.12
C GLU A 40 -4.09 46.77 -6.08
N GLY A 41 -4.24 46.40 -7.36
CA GLY A 41 -3.54 47.03 -8.49
C GLY A 41 -3.35 46.04 -9.65
N GLN A 42 -4.22 45.93 -10.56
CA GLN A 42 -4.54 46.63 -11.81
C GLN A 42 -3.70 46.19 -13.03
N ALA A 43 -4.39 45.55 -13.93
CA ALA A 43 -4.54 45.66 -15.39
C ALA A 43 -3.36 45.89 -16.33
N GLY A 44 -3.42 45.22 -17.46
CA GLY A 44 -2.77 45.51 -18.75
C GLY A 44 -2.58 44.22 -19.56
N SER A 45 -3.41 43.86 -20.43
CA SER A 45 -3.83 44.22 -21.80
C SER A 45 -2.79 43.88 -22.90
N SER A 46 -3.33 43.14 -23.87
CA SER A 46 -3.07 43.16 -25.33
C SER A 46 -2.01 42.22 -25.91
N SER A 47 -2.51 41.31 -26.75
CA SER A 47 -2.53 41.29 -28.26
C SER A 47 -1.40 40.46 -28.85
N GLU A 48 -1.67 39.64 -29.71
CA GLU A 48 -2.03 39.27 -31.07
C GLU A 48 -1.12 38.17 -31.59
N ALA A 49 -1.69 37.13 -32.07
CA ALA A 49 -1.90 36.69 -33.45
C ALA A 49 -0.67 36.19 -34.24
N GLY A 50 -0.83 35.01 -34.85
CA GLY A 50 0.02 34.48 -35.94
C GLY A 50 0.03 32.97 -35.96
N SER A 51 -0.94 32.33 -36.49
CA SER A 51 -1.16 31.72 -37.82
C SER A 51 0.09 31.07 -38.46
N SER A 52 0.09 29.73 -38.60
CA SER A 52 0.35 29.00 -39.82
C SER A 52 0.54 27.51 -39.59
N ALA A 53 -0.34 26.69 -40.09
CA ALA A 53 -0.08 25.31 -40.48
C ALA A 53 0.54 25.30 -41.90
N PRO A 54 1.19 24.24 -42.36
CA PRO A 54 0.55 23.18 -43.14
C PRO A 54 1.11 21.78 -42.81
N GLN A 55 0.34 20.79 -42.78
CA GLN A 55 -0.21 19.80 -43.72
C GLN A 55 0.79 18.88 -44.46
N ALA A 56 0.47 17.56 -44.34
CA ALA A 56 0.70 16.43 -45.24
C ALA A 56 2.08 15.76 -45.15
N SER A 57 2.25 14.45 -45.20
CA SER A 57 1.52 13.35 -45.84
C SER A 57 2.08 12.01 -45.38
N SER A 58 1.19 11.03 -45.19
CA SER A 58 1.16 9.65 -45.69
C SER A 58 2.46 8.87 -45.90
N ALA A 59 2.60 7.65 -45.35
CA ALA A 59 2.44 6.40 -46.06
C ALA A 59 2.99 5.18 -45.32
N SER A 60 2.15 4.14 -45.27
CA SER A 60 2.43 2.72 -45.53
C SER A 60 3.18 1.85 -44.51
N SER A 61 2.43 0.88 -44.01
CA SER A 61 2.88 -0.46 -43.57
C SER A 61 3.67 -1.22 -44.64
N PRO A 62 4.45 -2.25 -44.29
CA PRO A 62 3.85 -3.56 -44.03
C PRO A 62 4.49 -4.39 -42.90
N GLY A 63 3.73 -5.40 -42.47
CA GLY A 63 3.91 -6.36 -41.46
C GLY A 63 5.17 -7.21 -41.42
N ALA A 64 5.46 -7.72 -40.26
CA ALA A 64 6.14 -8.99 -40.05
C ALA A 64 5.69 -9.62 -38.73
N SER A 65 5.10 -10.78 -38.85
CA SER A 65 4.90 -11.74 -37.77
C SER A 65 6.25 -12.16 -37.21
N GLY A 66 6.40 -12.06 -35.87
CA GLY A 66 7.57 -12.56 -35.15
C GLY A 66 7.12 -13.11 -33.83
N ASP A 67 7.12 -14.42 -33.77
CA ASP A 67 7.01 -15.24 -32.55
C ASP A 67 8.08 -14.78 -31.56
N ALA A 68 7.69 -14.31 -30.37
CA ALA A 68 8.61 -13.88 -29.35
C ALA A 68 8.26 -14.55 -28.02
N SER A 69 9.02 -15.57 -27.73
CA SER A 69 9.24 -16.18 -26.42
C SER A 69 9.33 -15.11 -25.33
N ALA A 70 8.42 -15.14 -24.38
CA ALA A 70 8.34 -14.17 -23.29
C ALA A 70 9.48 -14.38 -22.28
N THR A 71 10.52 -13.57 -22.41
CA THR A 71 11.49 -13.34 -21.33
C THR A 71 10.88 -12.34 -20.35
N PRO A 72 10.93 -12.55 -19.03
CA PRO A 72 10.37 -11.61 -18.07
C PRO A 72 11.17 -10.30 -18.09
N THR A 73 10.55 -9.24 -18.58
CA THR A 73 11.09 -7.88 -18.63
C THR A 73 11.15 -7.28 -17.22
N PRO A 74 12.22 -6.59 -16.82
CA PRO A 74 12.32 -5.95 -15.51
C PRO A 74 11.28 -4.84 -15.34
N VAL A 75 10.71 -4.75 -14.16
CA VAL A 75 9.53 -3.98 -13.74
C VAL A 75 9.65 -2.44 -13.92
N GLY A 76 10.72 -1.92 -14.51
CA GLY A 76 10.93 -0.49 -14.71
C GLY A 76 10.39 0.11 -16.02
N GLU A 77 10.01 -0.70 -17.01
CA GLU A 77 9.65 -0.22 -18.35
C GLU A 77 8.17 -0.40 -18.73
N THR A 78 7.31 -0.80 -17.80
CA THR A 78 5.94 -1.22 -18.11
C THR A 78 4.92 -0.08 -18.22
N PHE A 79 5.33 1.17 -17.99
CA PHE A 79 4.38 2.29 -17.93
C PHE A 79 3.93 2.83 -19.29
N SER A 80 4.54 2.43 -20.39
CA SER A 80 4.30 3.06 -21.68
C SER A 80 3.88 2.14 -22.83
N LYS A 81 3.79 0.84 -22.64
CA LYS A 81 3.52 -0.08 -23.74
C LYS A 81 2.19 -0.80 -23.62
N GLY A 82 1.25 -0.42 -24.45
CA GLY A 82 0.32 -1.38 -25.01
C GLY A 82 -1.17 -1.15 -24.81
N PHE A 83 -1.60 -0.17 -24.04
CA PHE A 83 -3.05 -0.02 -23.87
C PHE A 83 -3.54 1.29 -24.44
N SER A 84 -4.36 1.20 -25.48
CA SER A 84 -5.08 2.36 -26.00
C SER A 84 -6.02 2.90 -24.94
N GLY A 85 -5.81 4.14 -24.49
CA GLY A 85 -6.61 4.76 -23.46
C GLY A 85 -8.08 4.63 -23.71
N GLY A 86 -8.79 4.18 -22.72
CA GLY A 86 -10.23 4.05 -22.74
C GLY A 86 -10.78 2.80 -23.44
N SER A 87 -9.98 1.94 -24.05
CA SER A 87 -10.49 0.64 -24.49
C SER A 87 -10.69 -0.27 -23.28
N GLN A 88 -11.85 -0.88 -23.21
CA GLN A 88 -12.17 -1.85 -22.18
C GLN A 88 -11.40 -3.15 -22.41
N ALA A 89 -10.77 -3.70 -21.35
CA ALA A 89 -10.17 -5.02 -21.43
C ALA A 89 -11.27 -6.07 -21.68
N PRO A 90 -10.97 -7.18 -22.38
CA PRO A 90 -11.89 -8.30 -22.47
C PRO A 90 -12.33 -8.76 -21.08
N GLU A 91 -13.56 -9.27 -20.98
CA GLU A 91 -14.11 -9.73 -19.71
C GLU A 91 -13.21 -10.80 -19.08
N GLY A 92 -12.85 -10.63 -17.81
CA GLY A 92 -11.98 -11.53 -17.06
C GLY A 92 -10.48 -11.41 -17.35
N GLU A 93 -10.06 -10.65 -18.37
CA GLU A 93 -8.65 -10.42 -18.65
C GLU A 93 -8.11 -9.25 -17.80
N TYR A 94 -7.16 -9.54 -16.91
CA TYR A 94 -6.50 -8.53 -16.09
C TYR A 94 -5.71 -7.54 -16.95
N ARG A 95 -5.89 -6.27 -16.65
CA ARG A 95 -5.15 -5.18 -17.28
C ARG A 95 -4.57 -4.27 -16.19
N PRO A 96 -3.25 -4.05 -16.17
CA PRO A 96 -2.66 -3.09 -15.23
C PRO A 96 -3.08 -1.65 -15.56
N ALA A 97 -3.02 -0.77 -14.56
CA ALA A 97 -3.19 0.66 -14.75
C ALA A 97 -2.05 1.24 -15.59
N ASP A 98 -2.36 2.19 -16.45
CA ASP A 98 -1.41 2.95 -17.27
C ASP A 98 -1.74 4.47 -17.25
N ASP A 99 -1.03 5.28 -18.03
CA ASP A 99 -1.24 6.73 -18.15
C ASP A 99 -2.60 7.10 -18.79
N LYS A 100 -3.36 6.12 -19.22
CA LYS A 100 -4.64 6.30 -19.93
C LYS A 100 -5.84 5.86 -19.08
N GLY A 101 -5.61 5.07 -18.05
CA GLY A 101 -6.70 4.65 -17.16
C GLY A 101 -6.31 3.70 -16.05
N PRO A 102 -7.26 3.43 -15.15
CA PRO A 102 -7.09 2.51 -14.03
C PRO A 102 -6.94 1.05 -14.47
N ALA A 103 -6.46 0.22 -13.56
CA ALA A 103 -6.46 -1.22 -13.74
C ALA A 103 -7.88 -1.76 -13.95
N GLN A 104 -8.00 -2.81 -14.75
CA GLN A 104 -9.28 -3.45 -15.09
C GLN A 104 -9.23 -4.94 -14.76
N ASN A 105 -10.38 -5.50 -14.42
CA ASN A 105 -10.55 -6.92 -14.09
C ASN A 105 -9.52 -7.42 -13.05
N VAL A 106 -9.21 -6.58 -12.05
CA VAL A 106 -8.27 -6.94 -10.99
C VAL A 106 -8.86 -8.10 -10.18
N PRO A 107 -8.18 -9.25 -10.08
CA PRO A 107 -8.68 -10.38 -9.30
C PRO A 107 -8.88 -9.98 -7.84
N LYS A 108 -10.08 -10.22 -7.31
CA LYS A 108 -10.37 -9.94 -5.91
C LYS A 108 -9.79 -11.05 -5.03
N PRO A 109 -8.94 -10.70 -4.05
CA PRO A 109 -8.40 -11.69 -3.13
C PRO A 109 -9.51 -12.42 -2.36
N GLN A 110 -9.38 -13.73 -2.26
CA GLN A 110 -10.28 -14.57 -1.47
C GLN A 110 -9.59 -14.91 -0.15
N GLU A 111 -10.37 -14.86 0.93
CA GLU A 111 -9.85 -15.23 2.24
C GLU A 111 -9.47 -16.72 2.26
N PRO A 112 -8.22 -17.07 2.63
CA PRO A 112 -7.78 -18.45 2.67
C PRO A 112 -8.50 -19.24 3.76
N GLU A 113 -8.89 -20.47 3.42
CA GLU A 113 -9.51 -21.37 4.39
C GLU A 113 -8.60 -21.59 5.62
N GLY A 114 -9.19 -21.49 6.81
CA GLY A 114 -8.50 -21.68 8.09
C GLY A 114 -7.54 -20.53 8.46
N MET A 115 -7.57 -19.40 7.76
CA MET A 115 -6.76 -18.23 8.11
C MET A 115 -7.16 -17.65 9.49
N ASN A 116 -8.38 -17.88 9.94
CA ASN A 116 -8.90 -17.41 11.22
C ASN A 116 -8.45 -18.24 12.44
N LEU A 117 -7.61 -19.25 12.26
CA LEU A 117 -7.09 -20.06 13.37
C LEU A 117 -5.83 -19.41 13.97
N GLU A 118 -5.62 -19.60 15.29
CA GLU A 118 -4.39 -19.15 15.97
C GLU A 118 -3.26 -20.20 15.80
N THR A 119 -2.77 -20.33 14.56
CA THR A 119 -1.67 -21.25 14.21
C THR A 119 -0.62 -20.54 13.35
N PRO A 120 0.62 -21.04 13.31
CA PRO A 120 1.66 -20.49 12.43
C PRO A 120 1.25 -20.50 10.95
N GLU A 121 0.59 -21.56 10.50
CA GLU A 121 0.13 -21.70 9.11
C GLU A 121 -0.92 -20.62 8.77
N ALA A 122 -1.87 -20.37 9.66
CA ALA A 122 -2.89 -19.35 9.50
C ALA A 122 -2.26 -17.94 9.50
N PHE A 123 -1.26 -17.70 10.35
CA PHE A 123 -0.50 -16.46 10.37
C PHE A 123 0.20 -16.18 9.03
N PHE A 124 0.84 -17.17 8.40
CA PHE A 124 1.47 -16.98 7.08
C PHE A 124 0.43 -16.73 5.99
N LYS A 125 -0.69 -17.45 6.00
CA LYS A 125 -1.83 -17.17 5.10
C LYS A 125 -2.32 -15.73 5.26
N PHE A 126 -2.43 -15.26 6.50
CA PHE A 126 -2.86 -13.89 6.80
C PHE A 126 -1.90 -12.83 6.23
N ILE A 127 -0.59 -13.00 6.39
CA ILE A 127 0.40 -12.03 5.86
C ILE A 127 0.31 -11.91 4.34
N GLU A 128 0.15 -13.04 3.65
CA GLU A 128 -0.01 -13.08 2.20
C GLU A 128 -1.32 -12.41 1.79
N TYR A 129 -2.43 -12.79 2.41
CA TYR A 129 -3.75 -12.20 2.17
C TYR A 129 -3.79 -10.69 2.45
N TRP A 130 -3.17 -10.24 3.53
CA TRP A 130 -3.05 -8.81 3.84
C TRP A 130 -2.29 -8.04 2.74
N ASN A 131 -1.25 -8.63 2.19
CA ASN A 131 -0.51 -8.03 1.08
C ASN A 131 -1.33 -8.01 -0.22
N GLU A 132 -2.05 -9.07 -0.52
CA GLU A 132 -2.95 -9.14 -1.67
C GLU A 132 -4.08 -8.11 -1.56
N GLN A 133 -4.72 -7.99 -0.40
CA GLN A 133 -5.75 -6.98 -0.13
C GLN A 133 -5.24 -5.54 -0.31
N ARG A 134 -3.99 -5.27 0.12
CA ARG A 134 -3.35 -3.97 -0.15
C ARG A 134 -3.17 -3.73 -1.64
N ASN A 135 -2.65 -4.70 -2.36
CA ASN A 135 -2.38 -4.56 -3.79
C ASN A 135 -3.67 -4.46 -4.61
N TYR A 136 -4.74 -5.14 -4.17
CA TYR A 136 -6.08 -4.99 -4.74
C TYR A 136 -6.63 -3.58 -4.49
N ALA A 137 -6.59 -3.11 -3.25
CA ALA A 137 -7.03 -1.76 -2.88
C ALA A 137 -6.27 -0.65 -3.64
N LEU A 138 -4.96 -0.82 -3.82
CA LEU A 138 -4.12 0.10 -4.58
C LEU A 138 -4.55 0.23 -6.05
N GLN A 139 -5.02 -0.86 -6.65
CA GLN A 139 -5.39 -0.90 -8.07
C GLN A 139 -6.86 -0.53 -8.34
N THR A 140 -7.73 -0.69 -7.34
CA THR A 140 -9.18 -0.57 -7.53
C THR A 140 -9.82 0.55 -6.72
N GLY A 141 -9.16 1.01 -5.65
CA GLY A 141 -9.78 1.89 -4.65
C GLY A 141 -10.79 1.19 -3.74
N ASP A 142 -11.10 -0.09 -3.94
CA ASP A 142 -11.90 -0.86 -2.97
C ASP A 142 -11.03 -1.27 -1.79
N VAL A 143 -11.06 -0.42 -0.79
CA VAL A 143 -10.22 -0.55 0.42
C VAL A 143 -10.88 -1.36 1.55
N LYS A 144 -12.11 -1.85 1.37
CA LYS A 144 -12.90 -2.44 2.47
C LYS A 144 -12.22 -3.63 3.12
N GLY A 145 -11.80 -4.61 2.32
CA GLY A 145 -11.12 -5.80 2.83
C GLY A 145 -9.80 -5.46 3.51
N TYR A 146 -9.02 -4.56 2.90
CA TYR A 146 -7.74 -4.13 3.46
C TYR A 146 -7.90 -3.38 4.79
N ALA A 147 -8.88 -2.47 4.88
CA ALA A 147 -9.16 -1.75 6.12
C ALA A 147 -9.65 -2.68 7.24
N HIS A 148 -10.44 -3.70 6.91
CA HIS A 148 -10.97 -4.66 7.87
C HIS A 148 -9.89 -5.44 8.62
N ILE A 149 -8.82 -5.82 7.93
CA ILE A 149 -7.70 -6.59 8.48
C ILE A 149 -6.52 -5.73 8.93
N THR A 150 -6.69 -4.40 8.96
CA THR A 150 -5.69 -3.45 9.45
C THR A 150 -6.13 -2.89 10.79
N SER A 151 -5.30 -3.06 11.83
CA SER A 151 -5.57 -2.56 13.18
C SER A 151 -5.71 -1.05 13.22
N GLY A 152 -6.66 -0.53 13.99
CA GLY A 152 -6.81 0.90 14.26
C GLY A 152 -5.56 1.57 14.85
N ALA A 153 -4.66 0.78 15.45
CA ALA A 153 -3.38 1.26 15.96
C ALA A 153 -2.34 1.54 14.86
N TYR A 154 -2.54 1.03 13.63
CA TYR A 154 -1.62 1.25 12.51
C TYR A 154 -2.00 2.50 11.71
N THR A 155 -1.90 3.66 12.36
CA THR A 155 -2.36 4.96 11.83
C THR A 155 -1.77 5.31 10.46
N LYS A 156 -0.48 5.03 10.24
CA LYS A 156 0.20 5.30 8.96
C LYS A 156 -0.46 4.54 7.80
N GLU A 157 -0.79 3.28 8.01
CA GLU A 157 -1.43 2.46 6.98
C GLU A 157 -2.88 2.88 6.75
N LEU A 158 -3.61 3.25 7.81
CA LEU A 158 -4.97 3.79 7.68
C LEU A 158 -5.00 5.11 6.90
N GLN A 159 -3.97 5.95 7.02
CA GLN A 159 -3.82 7.15 6.18
C GLN A 159 -3.59 6.77 4.71
N ALA A 160 -2.77 5.76 4.43
CA ALA A 160 -2.56 5.27 3.06
C ALA A 160 -3.85 4.68 2.47
N ILE A 161 -4.62 3.92 3.25
CA ILE A 161 -5.94 3.38 2.88
C ILE A 161 -6.89 4.52 2.52
N SER A 162 -6.98 5.55 3.37
CA SER A 162 -7.82 6.72 3.14
C SER A 162 -7.41 7.50 1.89
N TYR A 163 -6.11 7.60 1.63
CA TYR A 163 -5.57 8.23 0.43
C TYR A 163 -5.98 7.45 -0.83
N MET A 164 -5.76 6.12 -0.88
CA MET A 164 -6.17 5.28 -2.01
C MET A 164 -7.65 5.47 -2.32
N LYS A 165 -8.52 5.36 -1.31
CA LYS A 165 -9.96 5.58 -1.44
C LYS A 165 -10.27 6.94 -2.06
N SER A 166 -9.68 8.02 -1.51
CA SER A 166 -9.92 9.40 -1.98
C SER A 166 -9.51 9.62 -3.43
N VAL A 167 -8.42 8.99 -3.91
CA VAL A 167 -7.98 9.08 -5.30
C VAL A 167 -9.05 8.53 -6.24
N TYR A 168 -9.51 7.32 -5.98
CA TYR A 168 -10.49 6.64 -6.85
C TYR A 168 -11.89 7.27 -6.77
N GLU A 169 -12.32 7.73 -5.60
CA GLU A 169 -13.61 8.46 -5.43
C GLU A 169 -13.65 9.76 -6.24
N LYS A 170 -12.49 10.36 -6.50
CA LYS A 170 -12.37 11.55 -7.35
C LYS A 170 -12.15 11.24 -8.83
N GLY A 171 -12.26 9.98 -9.23
CA GLY A 171 -12.05 9.53 -10.61
C GLY A 171 -10.60 9.44 -11.04
N GLY A 172 -9.65 9.54 -10.11
CA GLY A 172 -8.22 9.31 -10.34
C GLY A 172 -7.85 7.83 -10.21
N TRP A 173 -6.55 7.51 -10.41
CA TRP A 173 -6.03 6.16 -10.25
C TRP A 173 -4.53 6.16 -9.91
N ILE A 174 -4.02 5.00 -9.54
CA ILE A 174 -2.62 4.80 -9.14
C ILE A 174 -1.98 3.76 -10.07
N ILE A 175 -0.78 4.08 -10.56
CA ILE A 175 0.07 3.18 -11.37
C ILE A 175 1.24 2.72 -10.53
N GLY A 176 1.66 1.47 -10.68
CA GLY A 176 2.80 0.90 -9.95
C GLY A 176 2.48 0.57 -8.51
N GLY A 177 3.51 0.53 -7.65
CA GLY A 177 3.34 0.34 -6.22
C GLY A 177 2.90 -1.05 -5.77
N ILE A 178 2.85 -2.04 -6.66
CA ILE A 178 2.53 -3.43 -6.31
C ILE A 178 3.61 -3.98 -5.39
N ARG A 179 3.27 -4.13 -4.13
CA ARG A 179 4.20 -4.57 -3.09
C ARG A 179 4.41 -6.08 -3.18
N LYS A 180 5.68 -6.49 -3.13
CA LYS A 180 6.10 -7.86 -2.84
C LYS A 180 6.61 -7.91 -1.41
N ILE A 181 6.29 -8.98 -0.70
CA ILE A 181 6.83 -9.28 0.62
C ILE A 181 7.70 -10.53 0.56
N PHE A 182 8.76 -10.53 1.35
CA PHE A 182 9.65 -11.66 1.55
C PHE A 182 9.84 -11.78 3.05
N TYR A 183 9.71 -12.97 3.61
CA TYR A 183 9.81 -13.16 5.04
C TYR A 183 10.57 -14.45 5.39
N GLU A 184 11.12 -14.46 6.58
CA GLU A 184 11.90 -15.56 7.15
C GLU A 184 10.99 -16.33 8.10
N LYS A 185 10.49 -17.49 7.68
CA LYS A 185 9.54 -18.29 8.47
C LYS A 185 10.07 -18.64 9.86
N ASP A 186 11.36 -18.88 9.97
CA ASP A 186 12.02 -19.24 11.23
C ASP A 186 12.10 -18.06 12.23
N SER A 187 11.83 -16.84 11.77
CA SER A 187 11.76 -15.65 12.63
C SER A 187 10.37 -15.39 13.21
N PHE A 188 9.39 -16.25 12.92
CA PHE A 188 8.08 -16.16 13.53
C PHE A 188 8.16 -16.39 15.03
N GLU A 189 7.67 -15.42 15.80
CA GLU A 189 7.68 -15.50 17.25
C GLU A 189 6.46 -14.85 17.89
N HIS A 190 6.10 -15.33 19.07
CA HIS A 190 5.16 -14.67 19.97
C HIS A 190 5.90 -13.57 20.73
N VAL A 191 5.38 -12.34 20.71
CA VAL A 191 6.04 -11.19 21.35
C VAL A 191 5.96 -11.33 22.88
N SER A 192 7.13 -11.45 23.53
CA SER A 192 7.22 -11.66 24.98
C SER A 192 6.48 -10.58 25.78
N GLY A 193 5.68 -11.02 26.76
CA GLY A 193 4.93 -10.15 27.64
C GLY A 193 3.71 -9.46 27.02
N LYS A 194 3.31 -9.88 25.81
CA LYS A 194 2.14 -9.35 25.12
C LYS A 194 1.27 -10.49 24.59
N ASP A 195 0.17 -10.73 25.25
CA ASP A 195 -0.79 -11.74 24.84
C ASP A 195 -1.26 -11.48 23.40
N TYR A 196 -1.36 -12.55 22.61
CA TYR A 196 -1.89 -12.55 21.24
C TYR A 196 -1.15 -11.65 20.24
N GLN A 197 0.10 -11.25 20.53
CA GLN A 197 0.91 -10.49 19.59
C GLN A 197 2.06 -11.35 19.02
N TYR A 198 2.22 -11.25 17.71
CA TYR A 198 3.19 -12.04 16.96
C TYR A 198 4.04 -11.12 16.09
N SER A 199 5.29 -11.51 15.85
CA SER A 199 6.19 -10.82 14.96
C SER A 199 6.82 -11.77 13.94
N LEU A 200 7.24 -11.18 12.82
CA LEU A 200 7.92 -11.86 11.73
C LEU A 200 8.90 -10.89 11.05
N LEU A 201 10.12 -11.33 10.84
CA LEU A 201 11.09 -10.55 10.08
C LEU A 201 10.95 -10.80 8.58
N GLY A 202 11.22 -9.74 7.81
CA GLY A 202 11.16 -9.82 6.38
C GLY A 202 11.64 -8.54 5.71
N ARG A 203 11.26 -8.39 4.45
CA ARG A 203 11.50 -7.18 3.66
C ARG A 203 10.33 -6.95 2.71
N THR A 204 10.18 -5.72 2.28
CA THR A 204 9.25 -5.35 1.22
C THR A 204 10.01 -4.85 -0.01
N ALA A 205 9.44 -5.09 -1.18
CA ALA A 205 9.88 -4.46 -2.42
C ALA A 205 8.66 -3.78 -3.05
N ILE A 206 8.73 -2.46 -3.14
CA ILE A 206 7.65 -1.62 -3.66
C ILE A 206 8.24 -0.80 -4.80
N PRO A 207 7.80 -0.99 -6.05
CA PRO A 207 8.18 -0.12 -7.15
C PRO A 207 7.58 1.28 -6.97
N PRO A 208 8.12 2.30 -7.67
CA PRO A 208 7.55 3.64 -7.63
C PRO A 208 6.07 3.68 -8.01
N THR A 209 5.35 4.68 -7.48
CA THR A 209 3.95 4.94 -7.83
C THR A 209 3.80 6.29 -8.53
N LEU A 210 2.85 6.35 -9.45
CA LEU A 210 2.32 7.57 -10.03
C LEU A 210 0.84 7.63 -9.72
N THR A 211 0.37 8.76 -9.18
CA THR A 211 -1.05 9.00 -8.97
C THR A 211 -1.55 10.01 -9.99
N PHE A 212 -2.63 9.66 -10.66
CA PHE A 212 -3.31 10.50 -11.64
C PHE A 212 -4.64 11.02 -11.09
N ASP A 213 -5.03 12.22 -11.51
CA ASP A 213 -6.38 12.73 -11.32
C ASP A 213 -7.30 12.31 -12.49
N ASN A 214 -8.56 12.72 -12.42
CA ASN A 214 -9.56 12.45 -13.45
C ASN A 214 -9.27 13.14 -14.81
N GLU A 215 -8.38 14.13 -14.83
CA GLU A 215 -7.92 14.82 -16.04
C GLU A 215 -6.61 14.23 -16.60
N ARG A 216 -6.18 13.08 -16.05
CA ARG A 216 -4.94 12.38 -16.41
C ARG A 216 -3.66 13.16 -16.13
N ARG A 217 -3.70 14.07 -15.15
CA ARG A 217 -2.52 14.77 -14.69
C ARG A 217 -1.88 13.98 -13.56
N THR A 218 -0.57 13.83 -13.59
CA THR A 218 0.17 13.28 -12.45
C THR A 218 0.14 14.28 -11.29
N ILE A 219 -0.52 13.88 -10.19
CA ILE A 219 -0.65 14.71 -8.99
C ILE A 219 0.30 14.28 -7.86
N ARG A 220 0.86 13.08 -7.94
CA ARG A 220 1.80 12.57 -6.95
C ARG A 220 2.71 11.51 -7.55
N THR A 221 3.99 11.56 -7.18
CA THR A 221 4.98 10.51 -7.44
C THR A 221 5.59 10.08 -6.11
N GLU A 222 5.69 8.78 -5.87
CA GLU A 222 6.38 8.24 -4.69
C GLU A 222 7.46 7.27 -5.12
N ASP A 223 8.63 7.42 -4.54
CA ASP A 223 9.77 6.51 -4.69
C ASP A 223 10.02 5.78 -3.38
N PHE A 224 10.07 4.48 -3.43
CA PHE A 224 10.28 3.60 -2.28
C PHE A 224 11.71 3.04 -2.20
N THR A 225 12.63 3.55 -3.04
CA THR A 225 14.00 3.03 -3.12
C THR A 225 14.69 3.02 -1.77
N GLU A 226 14.58 4.10 -0.98
CA GLU A 226 15.15 4.13 0.36
C GLU A 226 14.45 3.18 1.33
N GLN A 227 13.12 3.11 1.29
CA GLN A 227 12.34 2.20 2.14
C GLN A 227 12.66 0.73 1.84
N ASN A 228 12.86 0.38 0.58
CA ASN A 228 13.18 -0.98 0.14
C ASN A 228 14.58 -1.47 0.61
N LYS A 229 15.42 -0.58 1.17
CA LYS A 229 16.73 -0.92 1.73
C LYS A 229 16.68 -1.43 3.17
N TYR A 230 15.51 -1.47 3.78
CA TYR A 230 15.36 -1.90 5.16
C TYR A 230 14.75 -3.29 5.26
N SER A 231 15.26 -4.08 6.20
CA SER A 231 14.49 -5.17 6.79
C SER A 231 13.33 -4.59 7.56
N VAL A 232 12.25 -5.33 7.64
CA VAL A 232 11.05 -4.93 8.38
C VAL A 232 10.65 -6.02 9.35
N GLU A 233 10.02 -5.61 10.44
CA GLU A 233 9.32 -6.45 11.38
C GLU A 233 7.82 -6.24 11.17
N PHE A 234 7.14 -7.29 10.76
CA PHE A 234 5.67 -7.33 10.72
C PHE A 234 5.15 -7.64 12.12
N ARG A 235 4.30 -6.79 12.66
CA ARG A 235 3.62 -7.00 13.95
C ARG A 235 2.14 -7.22 13.75
N ILE A 236 1.67 -8.36 14.21
CA ILE A 236 0.31 -8.83 13.99
C ILE A 236 -0.29 -9.21 15.35
N VAL A 237 -1.58 -8.99 15.50
CA VAL A 237 -2.34 -9.38 16.69
C VAL A 237 -3.43 -10.37 16.29
N TYR A 238 -3.60 -11.41 17.10
CA TYR A 238 -4.76 -12.29 17.04
C TYR A 238 -5.83 -11.79 18.01
N THR A 239 -7.06 -11.66 17.57
CA THR A 239 -8.16 -11.09 18.36
C THR A 239 -8.98 -12.14 19.12
N GLY A 240 -8.64 -13.41 18.97
CA GLY A 240 -9.44 -14.56 19.41
C GLY A 240 -10.28 -15.16 18.30
N THR A 241 -10.49 -14.43 17.21
CA THR A 241 -11.23 -14.89 16.02
C THR A 241 -10.50 -14.57 14.72
N ASP A 242 -9.74 -13.49 14.68
CA ASP A 242 -9.15 -12.97 13.46
C ASP A 242 -7.75 -12.40 13.69
N TRP A 243 -6.97 -12.34 12.62
CA TRP A 243 -5.68 -11.66 12.59
C TRP A 243 -5.83 -10.22 12.14
N LEU A 244 -5.10 -9.29 12.77
CA LEU A 244 -5.03 -7.89 12.36
C LEU A 244 -3.56 -7.45 12.23
N MET A 245 -3.21 -6.82 11.11
CA MET A 245 -1.91 -6.15 10.96
C MET A 245 -1.84 -4.93 11.86
N ARG A 246 -0.92 -4.96 12.82
CA ARG A 246 -0.72 -3.90 13.80
C ARG A 246 0.36 -2.90 13.40
N GLY A 247 1.32 -3.31 12.59
CA GLY A 247 2.40 -2.45 12.13
C GLY A 247 3.44 -3.17 11.29
N VAL A 248 4.16 -2.37 10.52
CA VAL A 248 5.40 -2.77 9.83
C VAL A 248 6.47 -1.76 10.21
N HIS A 249 7.53 -2.23 10.84
CA HIS A 249 8.58 -1.40 11.40
C HIS A 249 9.91 -1.67 10.71
N ASN A 250 10.59 -0.62 10.26
CA ASN A 250 11.95 -0.76 9.75
C ASN A 250 12.87 -1.21 10.88
N THR A 251 13.72 -2.18 10.62
CA THR A 251 14.69 -2.71 11.59
C THR A 251 16.12 -2.38 11.18
N VAL A 252 16.72 -3.12 10.26
CA VAL A 252 18.11 -2.97 9.84
C VAL A 252 18.15 -2.46 8.40
N LYS A 253 19.01 -1.46 8.13
CA LYS A 253 19.31 -1.01 6.77
C LYS A 253 20.32 -1.96 6.15
N PHE A 254 20.05 -2.42 4.94
CA PHE A 254 21.06 -3.15 4.16
C PHE A 254 22.07 -2.16 3.60
N ASP A 255 23.30 -2.23 4.04
CA ASP A 255 24.41 -1.59 3.37
C ASP A 255 24.73 -2.41 2.10
N LYS A 256 24.60 -1.76 0.94
CA LYS A 256 25.00 -2.34 -0.35
C LYS A 256 26.47 -2.10 -0.56
#